data_efd41cbbe8e95ffdc2abac5b527fa1c2
#
_entry.id   efd41cbbe8e95ffdc2abac5b527fa1c2
#
_cell.length_a   1.000
_cell.length_b   1.000
_cell.length_c   1.000
_cell.angle_alpha   90.00
_cell.angle_beta   90.00
_cell.angle_gamma   90.00
#
_symmetry.space_group_name_H-M   'P 1'
#
loop_
_entity.id
_entity.type
_entity.pdbx_description
1 polymer ?
#
loop_
_entity_poly.entity_id
_entity_poly.type
_entity_poly.pdbx_seq_one_letter_code
_entity_poly.pdbx_strand_id
1 'polypeptide(L)'
;MAFFRKSKIINYQRKEIEKLEKNLQKLSRGDFDLDWEVSAGDSCVEGERILFVKLNQHILKIKGKIDNLTADAFDMNSNMQDGNIGYQIDPTEYSGAYSSIVKDINAGLAAIREPFNSIYNVLEKMAVNDYTVTVDTDLKGDFGKLANTVNDVQKRLLAVQNVAVKI
;
A
#
# COMPACT_ATOMS: atom_id res chain seq x y z
N MET A 1 -55.06 9.82 6.22
CA MET A 1 -53.96 9.93 5.22
C MET A 1 -52.57 10.14 5.83
N ALA A 2 -52.34 11.08 6.74
CA ALA A 2 -51.03 11.34 7.34
C ALA A 2 -50.40 10.13 8.09
N PHE A 3 -51.20 9.37 8.82
CA PHE A 3 -50.74 8.18 9.56
C PHE A 3 -50.22 7.07 8.63
N PHE A 4 -50.94 6.79 7.56
CA PHE A 4 -50.56 5.81 6.53
C PHE A 4 -49.22 6.19 5.84
N ARG A 5 -49.04 7.46 5.52
CA ARG A 5 -47.81 7.98 4.93
C ARG A 5 -46.63 7.79 5.88
N LYS A 6 -46.81 8.14 7.16
CA LYS A 6 -45.76 7.99 8.19
C LYS A 6 -45.34 6.52 8.38
N SER A 7 -46.31 5.61 8.43
CA SER A 7 -46.03 4.17 8.56
C SER A 7 -45.26 3.63 7.36
N LYS A 8 -45.58 4.07 6.15
CA LYS A 8 -44.92 3.67 4.91
C LYS A 8 -43.44 4.12 4.88
N ILE A 9 -43.18 5.38 5.24
CA ILE A 9 -41.83 5.94 5.37
C ILE A 9 -40.99 5.13 6.40
N ILE A 10 -41.56 4.87 7.59
CA ILE A 10 -40.84 4.13 8.62
C ILE A 10 -40.50 2.71 8.16
N ASN A 11 -41.41 2.02 7.50
CA ASN A 11 -41.18 0.66 7.01
C ASN A 11 -40.10 0.64 5.90
N TYR A 12 -40.11 1.62 5.01
CA TYR A 12 -39.09 1.79 3.98
C TYR A 12 -37.72 2.04 4.60
N GLN A 13 -37.61 3.02 5.51
CA GLN A 13 -36.36 3.32 6.21
C GLN A 13 -35.81 2.11 6.96
N ARG A 14 -36.67 1.36 7.67
CA ARG A 14 -36.25 0.15 8.37
C ARG A 14 -35.61 -0.88 7.43
N LYS A 15 -36.24 -1.16 6.32
CA LYS A 15 -35.75 -2.09 5.30
C LYS A 15 -34.37 -1.66 4.74
N GLU A 16 -34.23 -0.40 4.42
CA GLU A 16 -32.97 0.11 3.87
C GLU A 16 -31.85 0.18 4.94
N ILE A 17 -32.19 0.49 6.19
CA ILE A 17 -31.24 0.44 7.31
C ILE A 17 -30.75 -0.99 7.55
N GLU A 18 -31.62 -2.00 7.50
CA GLU A 18 -31.24 -3.41 7.65
C GLU A 18 -30.27 -3.87 6.54
N LYS A 19 -30.50 -3.42 5.29
CA LYS A 19 -29.57 -3.67 4.18
C LYS A 19 -28.22 -2.99 4.42
N LEU A 20 -28.23 -1.72 4.80
CA LEU A 20 -27.04 -0.95 5.09
C LEU A 20 -26.22 -1.58 6.22
N GLU A 21 -26.88 -2.01 7.29
CA GLU A 21 -26.25 -2.71 8.41
C GLU A 21 -25.54 -4.00 7.95
N LYS A 22 -26.21 -4.82 7.14
CA LYS A 22 -25.62 -6.04 6.57
C LYS A 22 -24.40 -5.72 5.71
N ASN A 23 -24.48 -4.69 4.88
CA ASN A 23 -23.37 -4.24 4.06
C ASN A 23 -22.17 -3.77 4.92
N LEU A 24 -22.43 -2.97 5.96
CA LEU A 24 -21.40 -2.52 6.89
C LEU A 24 -20.77 -3.67 7.66
N GLN A 25 -21.55 -4.68 8.07
CA GLN A 25 -21.03 -5.90 8.70
C GLN A 25 -20.12 -6.69 7.75
N LYS A 26 -20.49 -6.83 6.48
CA LYS A 26 -19.65 -7.45 5.45
C LYS A 26 -18.36 -6.66 5.26
N LEU A 27 -18.45 -5.34 5.04
CA LEU A 27 -17.29 -4.45 4.92
C LEU A 27 -16.32 -4.56 6.10
N SER A 28 -16.85 -4.62 7.32
CA SER A 28 -16.02 -4.74 8.54
C SER A 28 -15.21 -6.04 8.60
N ARG A 29 -15.58 -7.06 7.81
CA ARG A 29 -14.89 -8.35 7.69
C ARG A 29 -14.05 -8.46 6.41
N GLY A 30 -13.98 -7.38 5.63
CA GLY A 30 -13.28 -7.40 4.33
C GLY A 30 -14.06 -8.10 3.21
N ASP A 31 -15.35 -8.39 3.41
CA ASP A 31 -16.23 -8.93 2.37
C ASP A 31 -16.85 -7.76 1.59
N PHE A 32 -16.50 -7.66 0.31
CA PHE A 32 -16.94 -6.58 -0.59
C PHE A 32 -18.08 -7.00 -1.52
N ASP A 33 -18.68 -8.18 -1.33
CA ASP A 33 -19.90 -8.62 -2.02
C ASP A 33 -21.13 -8.01 -1.32
N LEU A 34 -21.51 -6.82 -1.78
CA LEU A 34 -22.48 -5.95 -1.12
C LEU A 34 -23.72 -5.73 -1.98
N ASP A 35 -24.90 -5.67 -1.34
CA ASP A 35 -26.16 -5.31 -1.99
C ASP A 35 -26.32 -3.78 -2.04
N TRP A 36 -26.04 -3.18 -3.20
CA TRP A 36 -26.11 -1.74 -3.44
C TRP A 36 -27.48 -1.25 -3.91
N GLU A 37 -28.41 -2.16 -4.20
CA GLU A 37 -29.69 -1.82 -4.74
C GLU A 37 -30.56 -1.16 -3.67
N VAL A 38 -30.95 0.09 -3.88
CA VAL A 38 -31.95 0.77 -3.06
C VAL A 38 -33.33 0.39 -3.56
N SER A 39 -34.19 -0.07 -2.65
CA SER A 39 -35.52 -0.54 -3.00
C SER A 39 -36.32 0.52 -3.75
N ALA A 40 -37.10 0.09 -4.72
CA ALA A 40 -38.07 0.98 -5.38
C ALA A 40 -39.08 1.54 -4.38
N GLY A 41 -39.54 2.74 -4.62
CA GLY A 41 -40.51 3.43 -3.80
C GLY A 41 -41.41 4.34 -4.63
N ASP A 42 -42.52 4.69 -4.05
CA ASP A 42 -43.42 5.72 -4.65
C ASP A 42 -43.07 7.12 -4.16
N SER A 43 -43.85 8.11 -4.59
CA SER A 43 -43.65 9.52 -4.23
C SER A 43 -43.66 9.80 -2.72
N CYS A 44 -44.20 8.89 -1.89
CA CYS A 44 -44.21 9.06 -0.44
C CYS A 44 -42.81 8.85 0.20
N VAL A 45 -41.95 8.03 -0.39
CA VAL A 45 -40.63 7.64 0.13
C VAL A 45 -39.48 8.10 -0.76
N GLU A 46 -39.76 8.90 -1.76
CA GLU A 46 -38.73 9.35 -2.72
C GLU A 46 -37.58 10.15 -2.03
N GLY A 47 -37.91 10.96 -1.02
CA GLY A 47 -36.90 11.68 -0.25
C GLY A 47 -35.89 10.73 0.46
N GLU A 48 -36.44 9.70 1.11
CA GLU A 48 -35.69 8.65 1.78
C GLU A 48 -34.86 7.84 0.77
N ARG A 49 -35.46 7.49 -0.35
CA ARG A 49 -34.78 6.77 -1.44
C ARG A 49 -33.54 7.52 -1.92
N ILE A 50 -33.67 8.81 -2.18
CA ILE A 50 -32.53 9.66 -2.59
C ILE A 50 -31.46 9.68 -1.52
N LEU A 51 -31.82 9.73 -0.23
CA LEU A 51 -30.86 9.71 0.86
C LEU A 51 -30.06 8.39 0.89
N PHE A 52 -30.73 7.23 0.79
CA PHE A 52 -30.06 5.93 0.79
C PHE A 52 -29.19 5.73 -0.45
N VAL A 53 -29.61 6.22 -1.63
CA VAL A 53 -28.76 6.24 -2.83
C VAL A 53 -27.48 7.02 -2.59
N LYS A 54 -27.55 8.21 -1.97
CA LYS A 54 -26.37 9.01 -1.63
C LYS A 54 -25.47 8.28 -0.62
N LEU A 55 -26.04 7.66 0.41
CA LEU A 55 -25.28 6.87 1.39
C LEU A 55 -24.52 5.73 0.72
N ASN A 56 -25.18 4.95 -0.12
CA ASN A 56 -24.56 3.87 -0.88
C ASN A 56 -23.45 4.39 -1.80
N GLN A 57 -23.62 5.54 -2.44
CA GLN A 57 -22.58 6.17 -3.25
C GLN A 57 -21.32 6.53 -2.44
N HIS A 58 -21.48 7.00 -1.19
CA HIS A 58 -20.35 7.27 -0.32
C HIS A 58 -19.61 6.00 0.11
N ILE A 59 -20.36 4.94 0.43
CA ILE A 59 -19.77 3.64 0.77
C ILE A 59 -19.04 3.03 -0.44
N LEU A 60 -19.61 3.14 -1.64
CA LEU A 60 -18.97 2.72 -2.89
C LEU A 60 -17.65 3.45 -3.15
N LYS A 61 -17.58 4.76 -2.84
CA LYS A 61 -16.33 5.52 -2.95
C LYS A 61 -15.28 5.02 -1.95
N ILE A 62 -15.68 4.70 -0.72
CA ILE A 62 -14.77 4.11 0.27
C ILE A 62 -14.27 2.74 -0.22
N LYS A 63 -15.19 1.87 -0.65
CA LYS A 63 -14.83 0.57 -1.25
C LYS A 63 -13.84 0.72 -2.39
N GLY A 64 -14.11 1.61 -3.35
CA GLY A 64 -13.21 1.84 -4.48
C GLY A 64 -11.81 2.28 -4.07
N LYS A 65 -11.66 3.07 -3.00
CA LYS A 65 -10.32 3.44 -2.49
C LYS A 65 -9.60 2.26 -1.84
N ILE A 66 -10.32 1.36 -1.19
CA ILE A 66 -9.74 0.14 -0.61
C ILE A 66 -9.34 -0.84 -1.73
N ASP A 67 -10.19 -1.01 -2.75
CA ASP A 67 -9.89 -1.87 -3.91
C ASP A 67 -8.62 -1.41 -4.62
N ASN A 68 -8.49 -0.10 -4.88
CA ASN A 68 -7.30 0.47 -5.51
C ASN A 68 -6.04 0.22 -4.67
N LEU A 69 -6.11 0.48 -3.36
CA LEU A 69 -4.98 0.25 -2.46
C LEU A 69 -4.57 -1.23 -2.41
N THR A 70 -5.54 -2.14 -2.48
CA THR A 70 -5.29 -3.59 -2.53
C THR A 70 -4.62 -3.98 -3.85
N ALA A 71 -5.08 -3.43 -4.98
CA ALA A 71 -4.48 -3.66 -6.29
C ALA A 71 -3.05 -3.14 -6.34
N ASP A 72 -2.81 -1.91 -5.88
CA ASP A 72 -1.46 -1.32 -5.84
C ASP A 72 -0.50 -2.12 -4.94
N ALA A 73 -1.00 -2.63 -3.80
CA ALA A 73 -0.20 -3.49 -2.92
C ALA A 73 0.13 -4.83 -3.60
N PHE A 74 -0.78 -5.38 -4.39
CA PHE A 74 -0.54 -6.58 -5.19
C PHE A 74 0.51 -6.33 -6.27
N ASP A 75 0.38 -5.24 -7.03
CA ASP A 75 1.33 -4.86 -8.08
C ASP A 75 2.72 -4.59 -7.51
N MET A 76 2.79 -3.92 -6.36
CA MET A 76 4.04 -3.73 -5.62
C MET A 76 4.68 -5.07 -5.25
N ASN A 77 3.92 -6.01 -4.68
CA ASN A 77 4.44 -7.32 -4.31
C ASN A 77 4.91 -8.12 -5.53
N SER A 78 4.18 -8.07 -6.65
CA SER A 78 4.59 -8.69 -7.92
C SER A 78 5.92 -8.12 -8.42
N ASN A 79 6.05 -6.79 -8.45
CA ASN A 79 7.30 -6.13 -8.83
C ASN A 79 8.47 -6.55 -7.94
N MET A 80 8.26 -6.63 -6.62
CA MET A 80 9.30 -7.08 -5.69
C MET A 80 9.70 -8.53 -5.93
N GLN A 81 8.77 -9.44 -6.23
CA GLN A 81 9.06 -10.83 -6.58
C GLN A 81 9.86 -10.94 -7.88
N ASP A 82 9.63 -10.04 -8.83
CA ASP A 82 10.40 -9.93 -10.07
C ASP A 82 11.76 -9.24 -9.89
N GLY A 83 12.12 -8.86 -8.66
CA GLY A 83 13.37 -8.17 -8.33
C GLY A 83 13.35 -6.66 -8.59
N ASN A 84 12.23 -6.09 -8.97
CA ASN A 84 12.08 -4.64 -9.17
C ASN A 84 11.83 -3.93 -7.84
N ILE A 85 12.89 -3.76 -7.05
CA ILE A 85 12.85 -3.03 -5.76
C ILE A 85 12.68 -1.51 -5.91
N GLY A 86 12.70 -1.01 -7.16
CA GLY A 86 12.50 0.41 -7.49
C GLY A 86 11.03 0.82 -7.62
N TYR A 87 10.10 -0.14 -7.65
CA TYR A 87 8.68 0.16 -7.77
C TYR A 87 8.16 1.02 -6.61
N GLN A 88 7.28 1.96 -6.94
CA GLN A 88 6.60 2.82 -5.96
C GLN A 88 5.14 2.99 -6.35
N ILE A 89 4.26 3.02 -5.36
CA ILE A 89 2.85 3.37 -5.54
C ILE A 89 2.75 4.90 -5.66
N ASP A 90 1.96 5.41 -6.61
CA ASP A 90 1.77 6.86 -6.75
C ASP A 90 0.89 7.42 -5.61
N PRO A 91 1.45 8.23 -4.69
CA PRO A 91 0.68 8.78 -3.60
C PRO A 91 -0.31 9.88 -4.02
N THR A 92 -0.22 10.41 -5.25
CA THR A 92 -1.11 11.47 -5.76
C THR A 92 -2.50 10.96 -6.12
N GLU A 93 -2.64 9.66 -6.39
CA GLU A 93 -3.92 8.98 -6.60
C GLU A 93 -4.76 8.85 -5.31
N TYR A 94 -4.15 9.20 -4.17
CA TYR A 94 -4.74 9.05 -2.85
C TYR A 94 -4.84 10.38 -2.11
N SER A 95 -5.75 10.46 -1.13
CA SER A 95 -5.92 11.63 -0.28
C SER A 95 -6.09 11.24 1.19
N GLY A 96 -5.78 12.17 2.11
CA GLY A 96 -5.94 11.95 3.55
C GLY A 96 -5.13 10.74 4.05
N ALA A 97 -5.72 9.92 4.90
CA ALA A 97 -5.08 8.75 5.49
C ALA A 97 -4.56 7.73 4.47
N TYR A 98 -5.26 7.55 3.34
CA TYR A 98 -4.80 6.63 2.28
C TYR A 98 -3.49 7.10 1.65
N SER A 99 -3.32 8.40 1.40
CA SER A 99 -2.04 8.96 0.91
C SER A 99 -0.91 8.78 1.93
N SER A 100 -1.21 8.89 3.23
CA SER A 100 -0.21 8.64 4.28
C SER A 100 0.24 7.19 4.28
N ILE A 101 -0.70 6.23 4.20
CA ILE A 101 -0.39 4.79 4.12
C ILE A 101 0.53 4.51 2.92
N VAL A 102 0.21 5.04 1.73
CA VAL A 102 1.03 4.84 0.53
C VAL A 102 2.44 5.44 0.70
N LYS A 103 2.55 6.63 1.28
CA LYS A 103 3.85 7.26 1.56
C LYS A 103 4.68 6.43 2.55
N ASP A 104 4.06 5.89 3.60
CA ASP A 104 4.74 5.05 4.59
C ASP A 104 5.20 3.72 3.97
N ILE A 105 4.40 3.11 3.10
CA ILE A 105 4.79 1.93 2.32
C ILE A 105 6.01 2.24 1.44
N ASN A 106 5.96 3.32 0.65
CA ASN A 106 7.07 3.74 -0.21
C ASN A 106 8.34 4.06 0.59
N ALA A 107 8.20 4.68 1.76
CA ALA A 107 9.33 4.95 2.66
C ALA A 107 9.95 3.66 3.21
N GLY A 108 9.13 2.67 3.56
CA GLY A 108 9.60 1.34 3.97
C GLY A 108 10.39 0.63 2.87
N LEU A 109 9.92 0.71 1.62
CA LEU A 109 10.64 0.17 0.45
C LEU A 109 11.95 0.91 0.19
N ALA A 110 11.97 2.23 0.32
CA ALA A 110 13.18 3.03 0.17
C ALA A 110 14.24 2.65 1.22
N ALA A 111 13.82 2.39 2.46
CA ALA A 111 14.71 1.96 3.54
C ALA A 111 15.40 0.61 3.28
N ILE A 112 14.85 -0.22 2.39
CA ILE A 112 15.48 -1.46 1.92
C ILE A 112 16.33 -1.19 0.68
N ARG A 113 15.81 -0.45 -0.28
CA ARG A 113 16.45 -0.18 -1.57
C ARG A 113 17.76 0.61 -1.44
N GLU A 114 17.78 1.63 -0.60
CA GLU A 114 18.95 2.51 -0.47
C GLU A 114 20.18 1.77 0.02
N PRO A 115 20.14 1.00 1.14
CA PRO A 115 21.27 0.18 1.56
C PRO A 115 21.67 -0.89 0.53
N PHE A 116 20.69 -1.52 -0.11
CA PHE A 116 20.93 -2.50 -1.16
C PHE A 116 21.73 -1.90 -2.32
N ASN A 117 21.32 -0.75 -2.83
CA ASN A 117 22.01 -0.07 -3.92
C ASN A 117 23.42 0.40 -3.51
N SER A 118 23.58 0.85 -2.26
CA SER A 118 24.90 1.24 -1.73
C SER A 118 25.87 0.05 -1.73
N ILE A 119 25.42 -1.10 -1.25
CA ILE A 119 26.22 -2.34 -1.23
C ILE A 119 26.50 -2.81 -2.65
N TYR A 120 25.48 -2.82 -3.52
CA TYR A 120 25.62 -3.23 -4.92
C TYR A 120 26.66 -2.38 -5.66
N ASN A 121 26.62 -1.05 -5.52
CA ASN A 121 27.58 -0.14 -6.15
C ASN A 121 29.03 -0.43 -5.72
N VAL A 122 29.27 -0.77 -4.44
CA VAL A 122 30.60 -1.14 -3.97
C VAL A 122 31.05 -2.47 -4.58
N LEU A 123 30.15 -3.46 -4.65
CA LEU A 123 30.45 -4.75 -5.29
C LEU A 123 30.74 -4.60 -6.79
N GLU A 124 30.03 -3.71 -7.51
CA GLU A 124 30.35 -3.41 -8.91
C GLU A 124 31.75 -2.81 -9.08
N LYS A 125 32.17 -1.91 -8.17
CA LYS A 125 33.53 -1.35 -8.17
C LYS A 125 34.57 -2.44 -7.88
N MET A 126 34.30 -3.31 -6.91
CA MET A 126 35.18 -4.43 -6.61
C MET A 126 35.33 -5.39 -7.80
N ALA A 127 34.25 -5.61 -8.59
CA ALA A 127 34.30 -6.48 -9.77
C ALA A 127 35.26 -5.97 -10.87
N VAL A 128 35.56 -4.67 -10.88
CA VAL A 128 36.53 -4.07 -11.81
C VAL A 128 37.86 -3.74 -11.11
N ASN A 129 38.16 -4.41 -9.98
CA ASN A 129 39.37 -4.24 -9.16
C ASN A 129 39.51 -2.83 -8.54
N ASP A 130 38.45 -2.05 -8.44
CA ASP A 130 38.43 -0.80 -7.68
C ASP A 130 38.00 -1.09 -6.23
N TYR A 131 38.97 -1.16 -5.33
CA TYR A 131 38.79 -1.41 -3.89
C TYR A 131 38.85 -0.12 -3.07
N THR A 132 38.69 1.04 -3.66
CA THR A 132 38.80 2.34 -2.96
C THR A 132 37.49 2.81 -2.31
N VAL A 133 36.34 2.31 -2.78
CA VAL A 133 35.00 2.71 -2.34
C VAL A 133 34.52 1.75 -1.26
N THR A 134 34.00 2.25 -0.15
CA THR A 134 33.43 1.45 0.95
C THR A 134 31.94 1.67 1.08
N VAL A 135 31.24 0.68 1.64
CA VAL A 135 29.85 0.83 2.07
C VAL A 135 29.81 1.66 3.34
N ASP A 136 28.80 2.55 3.48
CA ASP A 136 28.57 3.31 4.69
C ASP A 136 28.34 2.39 5.89
N THR A 137 29.04 2.64 6.99
CA THR A 137 28.98 1.86 8.22
C THR A 137 27.87 2.31 9.19
N ASP A 138 27.21 3.43 8.92
CA ASP A 138 26.09 3.94 9.75
C ASP A 138 24.78 3.16 9.52
N LEU A 139 24.77 2.19 8.60
CA LEU A 139 23.67 1.28 8.38
C LEU A 139 23.38 0.43 9.62
N LYS A 140 22.11 0.28 9.96
CA LYS A 140 21.66 -0.44 11.16
C LYS A 140 21.26 -1.89 10.88
N GLY A 141 21.22 -2.70 11.92
CA GLY A 141 20.72 -4.08 11.88
C GLY A 141 21.47 -4.96 10.89
N ASP A 142 20.75 -5.72 10.09
CA ASP A 142 21.34 -6.68 9.15
C ASP A 142 22.03 -6.00 7.96
N PHE A 143 21.59 -4.83 7.55
CA PHE A 143 22.30 -4.04 6.54
C PHE A 143 23.67 -3.57 7.05
N GLY A 144 23.79 -3.18 8.34
CA GLY A 144 25.06 -2.84 8.93
C GLY A 144 26.02 -4.04 9.00
N LYS A 145 25.53 -5.23 9.35
CA LYS A 145 26.33 -6.46 9.32
C LYS A 145 26.84 -6.77 7.90
N LEU A 146 25.94 -6.65 6.91
CA LEU A 146 26.29 -6.88 5.51
C LEU A 146 27.33 -5.87 5.01
N ALA A 147 27.14 -4.58 5.29
CA ALA A 147 28.09 -3.52 4.96
C ALA A 147 29.48 -3.78 5.54
N ASN A 148 29.57 -4.14 6.83
CA ASN A 148 30.83 -4.49 7.48
C ASN A 148 31.49 -5.71 6.81
N THR A 149 30.71 -6.75 6.49
CA THR A 149 31.23 -7.94 5.81
C THR A 149 31.82 -7.61 4.44
N VAL A 150 31.09 -6.79 3.63
CA VAL A 150 31.58 -6.34 2.32
C VAL A 150 32.88 -5.54 2.46
N ASN A 151 32.93 -4.59 3.41
CA ASN A 151 34.09 -3.77 3.67
C ASN A 151 35.31 -4.62 4.13
N ASP A 152 35.10 -5.69 4.91
CA ASP A 152 36.16 -6.61 5.33
C ASP A 152 36.70 -7.45 4.16
N VAL A 153 35.83 -7.93 3.27
CA VAL A 153 36.27 -8.62 2.03
C VAL A 153 37.08 -7.67 1.16
N GLN A 154 36.61 -6.44 0.98
CA GLN A 154 37.33 -5.42 0.23
C GLN A 154 38.73 -5.15 0.76
N LYS A 155 38.91 -4.96 2.08
CA LYS A 155 40.20 -4.75 2.72
C LYS A 155 41.17 -5.90 2.45
N ARG A 156 40.69 -7.15 2.50
CA ARG A 156 41.51 -8.34 2.21
C ARG A 156 41.93 -8.38 0.76
N LEU A 157 41.03 -8.06 -0.19
CA LEU A 157 41.37 -8.02 -1.62
C LEU A 157 42.41 -6.93 -1.93
N LEU A 158 42.23 -5.74 -1.34
CA LEU A 158 43.17 -4.65 -1.47
C LEU A 158 44.56 -5.01 -0.94
N ALA A 159 44.65 -5.74 0.17
CA ALA A 159 45.89 -6.22 0.72
C ALA A 159 46.63 -7.21 -0.23
N VAL A 160 45.89 -8.14 -0.84
CA VAL A 160 46.41 -9.08 -1.85
C VAL A 160 46.92 -8.35 -3.08
N GLN A 161 46.14 -7.38 -3.61
CA GLN A 161 46.53 -6.57 -4.76
C GLN A 161 47.83 -5.81 -4.52
N ASN A 162 47.98 -5.19 -3.32
CA ASN A 162 49.16 -4.44 -2.97
C ASN A 162 50.41 -5.32 -2.83
N VAL A 163 50.28 -6.60 -2.51
CA VAL A 163 51.40 -7.56 -2.50
C VAL A 163 51.76 -7.96 -3.93
N ALA A 164 50.78 -8.23 -4.79
CA ALA A 164 50.99 -8.64 -6.17
C ALA A 164 51.68 -7.56 -7.04
N VAL A 165 51.46 -6.28 -6.76
CA VAL A 165 52.10 -5.16 -7.49
C VAL A 165 53.57 -4.93 -7.06
N LYS A 166 54.04 -5.50 -5.94
CA LYS A 166 55.40 -5.34 -5.43
C LYS A 166 56.36 -6.44 -5.89
N ILE A 167 55.85 -7.43 -6.63
CA ILE A 167 56.63 -8.50 -7.23
C ILE A 167 56.90 -8.19 -8.70
#